data_1dcf75adf2d7411157f7e383d2a34407
#
_entry.id   1dcf75adf2d7411157f7e383d2a34407
#
_cell.length_a   1.000
_cell.length_b   1.000
_cell.length_c   1.000
_cell.angle_alpha   90.00
_cell.angle_beta   90.00
_cell.angle_gamma   90.00
#
_symmetry.space_group_name_H-M   'P 1'
#
loop_
_entity.id
_entity.type
_entity.pdbx_description
1 polymer ?
#
loop_
_entity_poly.entity_id
_entity_poly.type
_entity_poly.pdbx_seq_one_letter_code
_entity_poly.pdbx_strand_id
1 'polypeptide(L)'
;MNLSAFRFASIALVPLFLSTMATAQTNEAVEAAMKAPGAQITLPVSAVRKGFNKEFVDSARKQFSNFHMQLGGDHALYYTTHFTEFVPAAMALPSGPVSELKRLPKPELADLTYTMGDGSTSKTLQAHINDPDSRVQGVMILHKGNVVYEAFPGMRPEQLHIWASVAKSMVGTLLTMLESEGRVDTSRPITDFVPELKGSEWDTVPLIDAMNMASGLDISEDAEATMNPRSMFQRIVGADFGVPNADGVVEDEMDVLRDAKQIEGEDAGEVARYSSVITKVLVAVVEDITGQTYTSYVEDRIWSHIGARSPLVINLSPQGLAVGYGLLHSTLEDLARYALIFTPSWHVVSDKPLVAPEVLRKMQTGSSAEAYTAGDFPDHSWVRANFGQDMPIFNSHQWDAVWEDGALFKHGNLYQGIYTDPARDVVGVFFATSPVNLAPDLVPGYMREAAKKLAKQ
;
A
#
# COMPACT_ATOMS: atom_id res chain seq x y z
N MET A 1 -42.79 23.19 -12.26
CA MET A 1 -43.50 21.89 -12.40
C MET A 1 -42.54 20.87 -12.95
N ASN A 2 -42.49 19.74 -12.32
CA ASN A 2 -41.67 18.55 -12.52
C ASN A 2 -40.28 18.56 -11.86
N LEU A 3 -40.31 18.11 -10.62
CA LEU A 3 -39.24 17.47 -9.90
C LEU A 3 -38.97 16.10 -10.54
N SER A 4 -37.79 15.88 -11.08
CA SER A 4 -37.34 14.57 -11.52
C SER A 4 -36.42 13.96 -10.47
N ALA A 5 -36.86 12.80 -10.01
CA ALA A 5 -36.37 11.96 -8.96
C ALA A 5 -34.87 11.60 -9.08
N PHE A 6 -34.15 11.82 -7.99
CA PHE A 6 -32.89 11.15 -7.72
C PHE A 6 -33.16 9.65 -7.54
N ARG A 7 -32.63 8.84 -8.45
CA ARG A 7 -32.59 7.38 -8.29
C ARG A 7 -31.46 7.04 -7.34
N PHE A 8 -31.81 6.59 -6.14
CA PHE A 8 -30.91 5.84 -5.29
C PHE A 8 -30.50 4.56 -6.01
N ALA A 9 -29.23 4.44 -6.33
CA ALA A 9 -28.66 3.16 -6.75
C ALA A 9 -28.72 2.21 -5.54
N SER A 10 -29.41 1.10 -5.71
CA SER A 10 -29.56 0.06 -4.71
C SER A 10 -28.19 -0.54 -4.41
N ILE A 11 -27.71 -0.34 -3.18
CA ILE A 11 -26.59 -1.06 -2.60
C ILE A 11 -27.01 -2.53 -2.55
N ALA A 12 -26.32 -3.38 -3.34
CA ALA A 12 -26.46 -4.82 -3.20
C ALA A 12 -25.84 -5.23 -1.85
N LEU A 13 -26.69 -5.37 -0.84
CA LEU A 13 -26.35 -6.00 0.42
C LEU A 13 -26.08 -7.48 0.15
N VAL A 14 -24.83 -7.89 0.28
CA VAL A 14 -24.47 -9.30 0.45
C VAL A 14 -25.14 -9.77 1.73
N PRO A 15 -25.89 -10.87 1.74
CA PRO A 15 -26.57 -11.35 2.94
C PRO A 15 -25.53 -11.89 3.92
N LEU A 16 -25.21 -11.12 4.97
CA LEU A 16 -24.54 -11.63 6.16
C LEU A 16 -25.49 -12.58 6.89
N PHE A 17 -25.10 -13.82 7.03
CA PHE A 17 -25.70 -14.73 8.01
C PHE A 17 -25.30 -14.25 9.41
N LEU A 18 -26.26 -13.66 10.10
CA LEU A 18 -26.16 -13.20 11.48
C LEU A 18 -26.13 -14.38 12.44
N SER A 19 -25.04 -14.57 13.15
CA SER A 19 -25.01 -15.31 14.40
C SER A 19 -24.58 -14.40 15.54
N THR A 20 -25.53 -14.15 16.44
CA THR A 20 -25.44 -13.72 17.83
C THR A 20 -25.04 -12.27 18.21
N MET A 21 -25.49 -11.84 19.40
CA MET A 21 -25.50 -10.47 19.94
C MET A 21 -24.18 -9.68 19.93
N ALA A 22 -23.03 -10.31 19.79
CA ALA A 22 -21.72 -9.62 19.66
C ALA A 22 -21.57 -8.88 18.32
N THR A 23 -22.21 -9.39 17.24
CA THR A 23 -22.21 -8.78 15.92
C THR A 23 -23.10 -7.53 15.83
N ALA A 24 -24.14 -7.43 16.62
CA ALA A 24 -25.03 -6.25 16.64
C ALA A 24 -24.31 -5.02 17.22
N GLN A 25 -23.51 -5.17 18.28
CA GLN A 25 -22.73 -4.08 18.89
C GLN A 25 -21.61 -3.57 17.97
N THR A 26 -20.97 -4.46 17.19
CA THR A 26 -19.96 -4.08 16.20
C THR A 26 -20.57 -3.31 15.03
N ASN A 27 -21.72 -3.72 14.53
CA ASN A 27 -22.42 -3.02 13.45
C ASN A 27 -22.88 -1.62 13.86
N GLU A 28 -23.40 -1.45 15.08
CA GLU A 28 -23.81 -0.15 15.59
C GLU A 28 -22.62 0.81 15.78
N ALA A 29 -21.49 0.33 16.27
CA ALA A 29 -20.27 1.13 16.43
C ALA A 29 -19.69 1.59 15.08
N VAL A 30 -19.65 0.69 14.09
CA VAL A 30 -19.23 1.00 12.73
C VAL A 30 -20.18 1.99 12.07
N GLU A 31 -21.49 1.78 12.17
CA GLU A 31 -22.46 2.73 11.63
C GLU A 31 -22.37 4.11 12.30
N ALA A 32 -22.12 4.16 13.61
CA ALA A 32 -21.91 5.41 14.33
C ALA A 32 -20.64 6.12 13.87
N ALA A 33 -19.55 5.38 13.69
CA ALA A 33 -18.28 5.91 13.17
C ALA A 33 -18.43 6.43 11.75
N MET A 34 -19.15 5.72 10.88
CA MET A 34 -19.43 6.18 9.51
C MET A 34 -20.31 7.44 9.46
N LYS A 35 -21.10 7.69 10.49
CA LYS A 35 -21.92 8.91 10.62
C LYS A 35 -21.16 10.08 11.25
N ALA A 36 -19.95 9.85 11.77
CA ALA A 36 -19.11 10.91 12.33
C ALA A 36 -18.82 11.99 11.25
N PRO A 37 -18.80 13.27 11.60
CA PRO A 37 -18.57 14.35 10.62
C PRO A 37 -17.33 14.14 9.76
N GLY A 38 -16.23 13.64 10.35
CA GLY A 38 -14.97 13.42 9.63
C GLY A 38 -14.97 12.19 8.70
N ALA A 39 -15.94 11.27 8.85
CA ALA A 39 -16.10 10.12 7.96
C ALA A 39 -16.88 10.47 6.69
N GLN A 40 -17.59 11.60 6.69
CA GLN A 40 -18.35 12.05 5.53
C GLN A 40 -17.39 12.61 4.45
N ILE A 41 -17.82 12.54 3.20
CA ILE A 41 -17.12 13.12 2.06
C ILE A 41 -17.93 14.31 1.58
N THR A 42 -17.49 15.49 1.95
CA THR A 42 -18.16 16.74 1.61
C THR A 42 -17.20 17.72 0.92
N LEU A 43 -15.89 17.51 1.08
CA LEU A 43 -14.86 18.39 0.55
C LEU A 43 -14.19 17.78 -0.69
N PRO A 44 -14.06 18.52 -1.80
CA PRO A 44 -13.17 18.12 -2.87
C PRO A 44 -11.72 18.24 -2.40
N VAL A 45 -10.83 17.37 -2.88
CA VAL A 45 -9.41 17.40 -2.48
C VAL A 45 -8.74 18.75 -2.75
N SER A 46 -9.20 19.51 -3.74
CA SER A 46 -8.70 20.85 -4.04
C SER A 46 -8.94 21.86 -2.92
N ALA A 47 -9.94 21.64 -2.06
CA ALA A 47 -10.26 22.54 -0.95
C ALA A 47 -9.14 22.56 0.10
N VAL A 48 -8.43 21.44 0.28
CA VAL A 48 -7.36 21.30 1.29
C VAL A 48 -5.95 21.48 0.73
N ARG A 49 -5.81 21.71 -0.57
CA ARG A 49 -4.50 21.89 -1.22
C ARG A 49 -3.66 23.02 -0.59
N LYS A 50 -4.31 24.06 -0.07
CA LYS A 50 -3.64 25.21 0.60
C LYS A 50 -3.46 25.01 2.10
N GLY A 51 -3.83 23.85 2.66
CA GLY A 51 -3.79 23.52 4.08
C GLY A 51 -5.18 23.51 4.70
N PHE A 52 -5.21 23.33 6.00
CA PHE A 52 -6.42 23.14 6.80
C PHE A 52 -6.61 24.31 7.76
N ASN A 53 -7.83 24.73 8.00
CA ASN A 53 -8.12 25.72 9.03
C ASN A 53 -8.09 25.06 10.43
N LYS A 54 -7.99 25.89 11.48
CA LYS A 54 -7.87 25.42 12.87
C LYS A 54 -9.05 24.56 13.31
N GLU A 55 -10.26 24.93 12.95
CA GLU A 55 -11.48 24.22 13.34
C GLU A 55 -11.49 22.78 12.76
N PHE A 56 -11.13 22.63 11.49
CA PHE A 56 -10.98 21.34 10.85
C PHE A 56 -9.92 20.49 11.55
N VAL A 57 -8.73 21.05 11.82
CA VAL A 57 -7.62 20.36 12.50
C VAL A 57 -8.04 19.90 13.89
N ASP A 58 -8.67 20.77 14.68
CA ASP A 58 -9.15 20.45 16.03
C ASP A 58 -10.19 19.32 15.99
N SER A 59 -11.07 19.33 14.99
CA SER A 59 -12.05 18.26 14.77
C SER A 59 -11.38 16.95 14.40
N ALA A 60 -10.46 16.97 13.44
CA ALA A 60 -9.72 15.79 12.99
C ALA A 60 -8.92 15.17 14.14
N ARG A 61 -8.19 15.96 14.93
CA ARG A 61 -7.42 15.47 16.09
C ARG A 61 -8.29 14.80 17.15
N LYS A 62 -9.49 15.34 17.41
CA LYS A 62 -10.42 14.77 18.39
C LYS A 62 -11.02 13.43 17.97
N GLN A 63 -11.13 13.21 16.66
CA GLN A 63 -11.76 12.03 16.09
C GLN A 63 -10.76 11.03 15.52
N PHE A 64 -9.45 11.26 15.72
CA PHE A 64 -8.44 10.36 15.20
C PHE A 64 -8.64 8.94 15.72
N SER A 65 -8.70 8.01 14.78
CA SER A 65 -8.55 6.58 15.01
C SER A 65 -8.06 5.95 13.71
N ASN A 66 -7.43 4.78 13.80
CA ASN A 66 -7.06 4.02 12.61
C ASN A 66 -8.27 3.74 11.70
N PHE A 67 -9.43 3.43 12.29
CA PHE A 67 -10.67 3.21 11.56
C PHE A 67 -11.09 4.44 10.74
N HIS A 68 -11.14 5.63 11.34
CA HIS A 68 -11.49 6.87 10.63
C HIS A 68 -10.48 7.22 9.53
N MET A 69 -9.20 6.94 9.75
CA MET A 69 -8.18 7.14 8.72
C MET A 69 -8.47 6.23 7.52
N GLN A 70 -8.76 4.96 7.76
CA GLN A 70 -8.97 3.99 6.69
C GLN A 70 -10.29 4.16 5.93
N LEU A 71 -11.29 4.82 6.50
CA LEU A 71 -12.57 5.08 5.81
C LEU A 71 -12.46 6.10 4.67
N GLY A 72 -11.44 6.94 4.66
CA GLY A 72 -11.22 7.90 3.57
C GLY A 72 -12.18 9.09 3.55
N GLY A 73 -12.82 9.45 4.68
CA GLY A 73 -13.64 10.65 4.82
C GLY A 73 -12.84 11.96 4.78
N ASP A 74 -13.49 13.09 5.05
CA ASP A 74 -12.84 14.40 4.98
C ASP A 74 -11.64 14.51 5.95
N HIS A 75 -11.73 13.95 7.16
CA HIS A 75 -10.61 13.94 8.10
C HIS A 75 -9.43 13.08 7.61
N ALA A 76 -9.66 12.08 6.78
CA ALA A 76 -8.57 11.29 6.21
C ALA A 76 -7.65 12.14 5.32
N LEU A 77 -8.15 13.21 4.69
CA LEU A 77 -7.31 14.18 3.98
C LEU A 77 -6.22 14.80 4.89
N TYR A 78 -6.55 14.99 6.17
CA TYR A 78 -5.60 15.46 7.17
C TYR A 78 -4.68 14.34 7.66
N TYR A 79 -5.25 13.19 7.99
CA TYR A 79 -4.50 12.07 8.54
C TYR A 79 -3.42 11.58 7.58
N THR A 80 -3.74 11.40 6.31
CA THR A 80 -2.81 10.91 5.29
C THR A 80 -1.58 11.80 5.07
N THR A 81 -1.67 13.07 5.47
CA THR A 81 -0.60 14.06 5.28
C THR A 81 0.03 14.56 6.60
N HIS A 82 -0.55 14.22 7.77
CA HIS A 82 -0.11 14.68 9.10
C HIS A 82 -0.01 13.55 10.13
N PHE A 83 0.22 12.33 9.69
CA PHE A 83 0.12 11.13 10.52
C PHE A 83 1.12 11.13 11.69
N THR A 84 2.25 11.80 11.55
CA THR A 84 3.26 11.98 12.62
C THR A 84 2.76 12.71 13.85
N GLU A 85 1.61 13.36 13.78
CA GLU A 85 0.98 13.98 14.94
C GLU A 85 0.30 12.97 15.87
N PHE A 86 0.07 11.75 15.40
CA PHE A 86 -0.77 10.76 16.08
C PHE A 86 -0.01 9.52 16.56
N VAL A 87 1.06 9.14 15.85
CA VAL A 87 1.82 7.92 16.12
C VAL A 87 3.32 8.25 16.12
N PRO A 88 4.10 7.73 17.08
CA PRO A 88 5.56 7.91 17.10
C PRO A 88 6.19 7.54 15.76
N ALA A 89 7.27 8.22 15.40
CA ALA A 89 7.94 7.98 14.13
C ALA A 89 9.46 8.12 14.25
N ALA A 90 10.18 7.34 13.46
CA ALA A 90 11.60 7.51 13.16
C ALA A 90 11.76 8.03 11.72
N MET A 91 12.97 8.46 11.37
CA MET A 91 13.27 9.02 10.05
C MET A 91 14.49 8.32 9.46
N ALA A 92 14.35 7.82 8.23
CA ALA A 92 15.49 7.47 7.39
C ALA A 92 15.92 8.74 6.64
N LEU A 93 17.17 9.16 6.82
CA LEU A 93 17.65 10.44 6.30
C LEU A 93 18.20 10.30 4.87
N PRO A 94 17.96 11.28 4.01
CA PRO A 94 18.67 11.35 2.74
C PRO A 94 20.14 11.75 2.95
N SER A 95 21.00 11.37 2.03
CA SER A 95 22.41 11.78 2.03
C SER A 95 22.81 12.32 0.66
N GLY A 96 23.75 13.25 0.67
CA GLY A 96 24.26 13.85 -0.57
C GLY A 96 23.31 14.88 -1.22
N PRO A 97 23.58 15.25 -2.47
CA PRO A 97 22.76 16.21 -3.20
C PRO A 97 21.45 15.57 -3.64
N VAL A 98 20.41 16.41 -3.75
CA VAL A 98 19.12 15.99 -4.30
C VAL A 98 19.27 15.66 -5.78
N SER A 99 18.77 14.48 -6.18
CA SER A 99 18.70 14.10 -7.59
C SER A 99 17.55 14.84 -8.28
N GLU A 100 17.88 15.82 -9.11
CA GLU A 100 16.89 16.63 -9.83
C GLU A 100 16.26 15.81 -10.97
N LEU A 101 14.95 15.58 -10.90
CA LEU A 101 14.19 14.93 -11.96
C LEU A 101 13.83 15.95 -13.05
N LYS A 102 14.36 15.75 -14.24
CA LYS A 102 14.10 16.65 -15.39
C LYS A 102 12.65 16.54 -15.84
N ARG A 103 11.99 17.68 -16.11
CA ARG A 103 10.63 17.75 -16.64
C ARG A 103 10.66 17.83 -18.17
N LEU A 104 10.10 16.80 -18.83
CA LEU A 104 9.92 16.73 -20.29
C LEU A 104 8.47 16.38 -20.60
N PRO A 105 7.53 17.31 -20.35
CA PRO A 105 6.10 17.02 -20.36
C PRO A 105 5.61 16.52 -21.72
N LYS A 106 4.72 15.52 -21.67
CA LYS A 106 3.99 14.94 -22.81
C LYS A 106 2.50 15.16 -22.62
N PRO A 107 1.96 16.33 -23.07
CA PRO A 107 0.57 16.70 -22.81
C PRO A 107 -0.45 15.67 -23.30
N GLU A 108 -0.11 14.89 -24.32
CA GLU A 108 -0.95 13.83 -24.86
C GLU A 108 -1.23 12.66 -23.87
N LEU A 109 -0.54 12.61 -22.73
CA LEU A 109 -0.84 11.66 -21.67
C LEU A 109 -2.11 12.04 -20.90
N ALA A 110 -2.50 13.31 -20.91
CA ALA A 110 -3.76 13.76 -20.31
C ALA A 110 -5.00 13.12 -20.93
N ASP A 111 -4.92 12.75 -22.21
CA ASP A 111 -6.01 12.16 -22.99
C ASP A 111 -6.00 10.62 -22.96
N LEU A 112 -5.15 9.98 -22.13
CA LEU A 112 -5.14 8.53 -22.01
C LEU A 112 -6.50 8.00 -21.54
N THR A 113 -6.92 6.91 -22.17
CA THR A 113 -8.04 6.07 -21.76
C THR A 113 -7.61 4.61 -21.82
N TYR A 114 -8.33 3.72 -21.15
CA TYR A 114 -8.11 2.28 -21.26
C TYR A 114 -9.44 1.52 -21.24
N THR A 115 -9.41 0.25 -21.62
CA THR A 115 -10.57 -0.64 -21.55
C THR A 115 -10.70 -1.20 -20.14
N MET A 116 -11.78 -0.83 -19.45
CA MET A 116 -12.07 -1.29 -18.09
C MET A 116 -12.49 -2.77 -18.08
N GLY A 117 -12.58 -3.35 -16.86
CA GLY A 117 -12.92 -4.77 -16.68
C GLY A 117 -14.27 -5.17 -17.26
N ASP A 118 -15.23 -4.26 -17.30
CA ASP A 118 -16.56 -4.46 -17.92
C ASP A 118 -16.58 -4.26 -19.45
N GLY A 119 -15.42 -3.98 -20.05
CA GLY A 119 -15.27 -3.74 -21.49
C GLY A 119 -15.58 -2.30 -21.92
N SER A 120 -16.01 -1.44 -21.03
CA SER A 120 -16.22 -0.01 -21.35
C SER A 120 -14.90 0.75 -21.43
N THR A 121 -14.92 1.93 -22.07
CA THR A 121 -13.77 2.82 -22.11
C THR A 121 -13.79 3.75 -20.91
N SER A 122 -12.67 3.86 -20.19
CA SER A 122 -12.52 4.82 -19.09
C SER A 122 -12.67 6.26 -19.59
N LYS A 123 -13.00 7.20 -18.68
CA LYS A 123 -12.77 8.62 -18.95
C LYS A 123 -11.27 8.88 -19.17
N THR A 124 -10.90 10.05 -19.68
CA THR A 124 -9.48 10.40 -19.84
C THR A 124 -8.79 10.55 -18.48
N LEU A 125 -7.46 10.37 -18.43
CA LEU A 125 -6.65 10.59 -17.21
C LEU A 125 -6.94 11.98 -16.61
N GLN A 126 -6.93 13.02 -17.42
CA GLN A 126 -7.20 14.41 -16.95
C GLN A 126 -8.62 14.55 -16.40
N ALA A 127 -9.62 13.93 -17.04
CA ALA A 127 -10.99 13.96 -16.58
C ALA A 127 -11.14 13.20 -15.24
N HIS A 128 -10.41 12.08 -15.08
CA HIS A 128 -10.40 11.33 -13.82
C HIS A 128 -9.74 12.13 -12.69
N ILE A 129 -8.58 12.73 -12.93
CA ILE A 129 -7.86 13.53 -11.92
C ILE A 129 -8.69 14.74 -11.47
N ASN A 130 -9.45 15.35 -12.39
CA ASN A 130 -10.30 16.52 -12.08
C ASN A 130 -11.68 16.13 -11.53
N ASP A 131 -12.01 14.86 -11.49
CA ASP A 131 -13.27 14.40 -10.95
C ASP A 131 -13.25 14.51 -9.41
N PRO A 132 -14.17 15.26 -8.81
CA PRO A 132 -14.22 15.40 -7.35
C PRO A 132 -14.37 14.06 -6.61
N ASP A 133 -14.93 13.04 -7.26
CA ASP A 133 -15.14 11.72 -6.68
C ASP A 133 -13.89 10.83 -6.74
N SER A 134 -12.91 11.16 -7.58
CA SER A 134 -11.67 10.36 -7.68
C SER A 134 -10.76 10.51 -6.47
N ARG A 135 -10.80 11.68 -5.82
CA ARG A 135 -9.98 12.08 -4.65
C ARG A 135 -8.48 11.87 -4.84
N VAL A 136 -7.99 11.84 -6.06
CA VAL A 136 -6.55 11.85 -6.37
C VAL A 136 -5.94 13.15 -5.85
N GLN A 137 -4.84 13.06 -5.09
CA GLN A 137 -4.15 14.20 -4.52
C GLN A 137 -2.87 14.55 -5.29
N GLY A 138 -2.18 13.54 -5.81
CA GLY A 138 -1.00 13.72 -6.64
C GLY A 138 -0.76 12.53 -7.55
N VAL A 139 -0.30 12.79 -8.77
CA VAL A 139 0.10 11.75 -9.73
C VAL A 139 1.33 12.21 -10.49
N MET A 140 2.27 11.27 -10.74
CA MET A 140 3.47 11.54 -11.52
C MET A 140 3.81 10.33 -12.39
N ILE A 141 4.15 10.58 -13.66
CA ILE A 141 4.62 9.55 -14.61
C ILE A 141 5.99 9.96 -15.11
N LEU A 142 6.94 9.00 -15.05
CA LEU A 142 8.29 9.18 -15.57
C LEU A 142 8.53 8.21 -16.73
N HIS A 143 9.30 8.66 -17.70
CA HIS A 143 9.81 7.84 -18.79
C HIS A 143 11.29 8.14 -19.02
N LYS A 144 12.12 7.09 -19.03
CA LYS A 144 13.59 7.22 -19.18
C LYS A 144 14.16 8.24 -18.18
N GLY A 145 13.73 8.15 -16.91
CA GLY A 145 14.16 9.00 -15.81
C GLY A 145 13.64 10.44 -15.81
N ASN A 146 12.82 10.83 -16.80
CA ASN A 146 12.28 12.19 -16.90
C ASN A 146 10.80 12.22 -16.54
N VAL A 147 10.35 13.23 -15.80
CA VAL A 147 8.93 13.47 -15.52
C VAL A 147 8.22 13.91 -16.82
N VAL A 148 7.31 13.08 -17.30
CA VAL A 148 6.56 13.32 -18.54
C VAL A 148 5.12 13.75 -18.29
N TYR A 149 4.59 13.49 -17.10
CA TYR A 149 3.28 13.97 -16.64
C TYR A 149 3.31 14.14 -15.13
N GLU A 150 2.75 15.23 -14.63
CA GLU A 150 2.53 15.43 -13.20
C GLU A 150 1.29 16.30 -12.96
N ALA A 151 0.55 15.99 -11.89
CA ALA A 151 -0.57 16.79 -11.43
C ALA A 151 -0.72 16.69 -9.90
N PHE A 152 -1.07 17.80 -9.26
CA PHE A 152 -1.26 17.89 -7.81
C PHE A 152 -2.61 18.56 -7.51
N PRO A 153 -3.74 17.87 -7.75
CA PRO A 153 -5.06 18.44 -7.53
C PRO A 153 -5.37 18.65 -6.05
N GLY A 154 -4.86 17.81 -5.14
CA GLY A 154 -5.23 17.78 -3.74
C GLY A 154 -4.10 17.93 -2.72
N MET A 155 -2.86 18.13 -3.15
CA MET A 155 -1.71 18.30 -2.26
C MET A 155 -0.68 19.26 -2.87
N ARG A 156 0.28 19.72 -2.06
CA ARG A 156 1.46 20.43 -2.56
C ARG A 156 2.58 19.45 -2.90
N PRO A 157 3.45 19.74 -3.86
CA PRO A 157 4.58 18.86 -4.24
C PRO A 157 5.50 18.49 -3.07
N GLU A 158 5.68 19.42 -2.12
CA GLU A 158 6.59 19.24 -0.97
C GLU A 158 5.92 18.54 0.22
N GLN A 159 4.63 18.26 0.13
CA GLN A 159 3.88 17.68 1.24
C GLN A 159 4.15 16.18 1.34
N LEU A 160 4.42 15.71 2.56
CA LEU A 160 4.49 14.27 2.83
C LEU A 160 3.09 13.68 2.76
N HIS A 161 3.02 12.45 2.29
CA HIS A 161 1.80 11.66 2.25
C HIS A 161 2.10 10.22 2.65
N ILE A 162 1.14 9.56 3.27
CA ILE A 162 1.25 8.14 3.62
C ILE A 162 1.36 7.29 2.34
N TRP A 163 2.19 6.24 2.40
CA TRP A 163 2.29 5.24 1.34
C TRP A 163 1.21 4.17 1.44
N ALA A 164 0.59 4.03 2.63
CA ALA A 164 -0.22 2.88 2.96
C ALA A 164 0.51 1.58 2.52
N SER A 165 -0.18 0.59 1.97
CA SER A 165 0.45 -0.69 1.63
C SER A 165 1.51 -0.63 0.52
N VAL A 166 1.72 0.50 -0.16
CA VAL A 166 2.91 0.68 -1.01
C VAL A 166 4.20 0.45 -0.22
N ALA A 167 4.19 0.71 1.09
CA ALA A 167 5.28 0.45 2.02
C ALA A 167 5.78 -1.00 2.00
N LYS A 168 4.91 -1.97 1.72
CA LYS A 168 5.26 -3.39 1.66
C LYS A 168 6.31 -3.69 0.59
N SER A 169 6.32 -2.91 -0.51
CA SER A 169 7.34 -3.04 -1.56
C SER A 169 8.75 -2.81 -1.02
N MET A 170 8.93 -1.93 -0.02
CA MET A 170 10.22 -1.69 0.63
C MET A 170 10.68 -2.93 1.40
N VAL A 171 9.79 -3.55 2.17
CA VAL A 171 10.08 -4.77 2.95
C VAL A 171 10.49 -5.91 2.01
N GLY A 172 9.69 -6.16 0.96
CA GLY A 172 9.99 -7.18 -0.04
C GLY A 172 11.34 -6.94 -0.75
N THR A 173 11.62 -5.68 -1.09
CA THR A 173 12.88 -5.29 -1.72
C THR A 173 14.08 -5.60 -0.82
N LEU A 174 14.04 -5.19 0.44
CA LEU A 174 15.14 -5.42 1.38
C LEU A 174 15.41 -6.91 1.61
N LEU A 175 14.36 -7.73 1.79
CA LEU A 175 14.51 -9.17 1.95
C LEU A 175 15.06 -9.85 0.70
N THR A 176 14.60 -9.45 -0.48
CA THR A 176 15.12 -9.99 -1.75
C THR A 176 16.60 -9.59 -1.99
N MET A 177 17.00 -8.40 -1.55
CA MET A 177 18.41 -7.99 -1.56
C MET A 177 19.24 -8.87 -0.60
N LEU A 178 18.76 -9.09 0.63
CA LEU A 178 19.42 -9.97 1.61
C LEU A 178 19.57 -11.40 1.10
N GLU A 179 18.55 -11.93 0.45
CA GLU A 179 18.57 -13.25 -0.19
C GLU A 179 19.61 -13.30 -1.32
N SER A 180 19.62 -12.30 -2.19
CA SER A 180 20.58 -12.20 -3.31
C SER A 180 22.03 -12.07 -2.83
N GLU A 181 22.25 -11.48 -1.65
CA GLU A 181 23.55 -11.37 -0.98
C GLU A 181 23.97 -12.67 -0.23
N GLY A 182 23.11 -13.70 -0.21
CA GLY A 182 23.33 -14.93 0.52
C GLY A 182 23.30 -14.79 2.04
N ARG A 183 22.70 -13.70 2.55
CA ARG A 183 22.55 -13.43 3.99
C ARG A 183 21.33 -14.10 4.59
N VAL A 184 20.40 -14.53 3.78
CA VAL A 184 19.20 -15.26 4.19
C VAL A 184 18.88 -16.37 3.19
N ASP A 185 18.48 -17.51 3.73
CA ASP A 185 17.89 -18.62 2.98
C ASP A 185 16.38 -18.57 3.16
N THR A 186 15.69 -18.13 2.11
CA THR A 186 14.25 -17.92 2.14
C THR A 186 13.42 -19.20 2.18
N SER A 187 14.04 -20.37 2.02
CA SER A 187 13.38 -21.67 2.22
C SER A 187 13.20 -22.05 3.70
N ARG A 188 13.88 -21.34 4.61
CA ARG A 188 13.82 -21.60 6.05
C ARG A 188 12.56 -20.96 6.66
N PRO A 189 12.02 -21.57 7.75
CA PRO A 189 10.84 -21.05 8.41
C PRO A 189 11.10 -19.67 9.07
N ILE A 190 10.04 -18.88 9.20
CA ILE A 190 10.04 -17.56 9.85
C ILE A 190 10.70 -17.62 11.22
N THR A 191 10.43 -18.66 11.99
CA THR A 191 10.93 -18.82 13.37
C THR A 191 12.42 -19.03 13.49
N ASP A 192 13.12 -19.32 12.40
CA ASP A 192 14.58 -19.34 12.38
C ASP A 192 15.18 -17.92 12.43
N PHE A 193 14.40 -16.91 12.06
CA PHE A 193 14.78 -15.51 12.05
C PHE A 193 14.11 -14.71 13.18
N VAL A 194 12.93 -15.11 13.65
CA VAL A 194 12.20 -14.51 14.76
C VAL A 194 12.00 -15.54 15.85
N PRO A 195 13.02 -15.76 16.72
CA PRO A 195 13.00 -16.83 17.74
C PRO A 195 11.83 -16.71 18.73
N GLU A 196 11.29 -15.52 18.94
CA GLU A 196 10.15 -15.26 19.80
C GLU A 196 8.88 -15.98 19.32
N LEU A 197 8.80 -16.30 18.04
CA LEU A 197 7.67 -17.04 17.45
C LEU A 197 7.83 -18.57 17.46
N LYS A 198 8.93 -19.12 17.99
CA LYS A 198 9.11 -20.58 18.07
C LYS A 198 8.01 -21.26 18.87
N GLY A 199 7.54 -22.39 18.34
CA GLY A 199 6.44 -23.14 18.92
C GLY A 199 5.05 -22.62 18.54
N SER A 200 4.96 -21.69 17.60
CA SER A 200 3.72 -21.26 16.96
C SER A 200 3.60 -21.82 15.53
N GLU A 201 2.50 -21.56 14.86
CA GLU A 201 2.27 -22.01 13.48
C GLU A 201 3.26 -21.39 12.46
N TRP A 202 3.99 -20.34 12.84
CA TRP A 202 5.07 -19.78 12.03
C TRP A 202 6.25 -20.73 11.83
N ASP A 203 6.37 -21.81 12.64
CA ASP A 203 7.36 -22.89 12.45
C ASP A 203 7.19 -23.60 11.10
N THR A 204 6.00 -23.55 10.51
CA THR A 204 5.66 -24.24 9.26
C THR A 204 5.71 -23.31 8.03
N VAL A 205 5.97 -22.01 8.21
CA VAL A 205 5.90 -21.01 7.15
C VAL A 205 7.30 -20.65 6.66
N PRO A 206 7.72 -21.10 5.46
CA PRO A 206 8.95 -20.63 4.82
C PRO A 206 8.90 -19.12 4.56
N LEU A 207 10.05 -18.46 4.71
CA LEU A 207 10.14 -17.01 4.49
C LEU A 207 9.67 -16.60 3.08
N ILE A 208 10.00 -17.40 2.05
CA ILE A 208 9.57 -17.11 0.67
C ILE A 208 8.05 -17.10 0.51
N ASP A 209 7.36 -18.04 1.19
CA ASP A 209 5.90 -18.13 1.12
C ASP A 209 5.25 -16.95 1.85
N ALA A 210 5.81 -16.51 2.97
CA ALA A 210 5.41 -15.26 3.62
C ALA A 210 5.69 -14.05 2.72
N MET A 211 6.84 -13.97 2.05
CA MET A 211 7.13 -12.88 1.09
C MET A 211 6.12 -12.84 -0.07
N ASN A 212 5.58 -13.99 -0.46
CA ASN A 212 4.57 -14.13 -1.51
C ASN A 212 3.14 -14.11 -1.00
N MET A 213 2.90 -13.75 0.28
CA MET A 213 1.56 -13.69 0.88
C MET A 213 0.83 -15.05 0.91
N ALA A 214 1.56 -16.16 0.95
CA ALA A 214 1.03 -17.52 0.91
C ALA A 214 1.41 -18.31 2.18
N SER A 215 1.06 -17.78 3.34
CA SER A 215 1.48 -18.36 4.64
C SER A 215 0.70 -19.62 5.07
N GLY A 216 -0.48 -19.88 4.53
CA GLY A 216 -1.40 -20.93 5.01
C GLY A 216 -2.02 -20.61 6.38
N LEU A 217 -1.84 -19.39 6.91
CA LEU A 217 -2.36 -18.97 8.21
C LEU A 217 -3.64 -18.14 8.07
N ASP A 218 -4.51 -18.24 9.08
CA ASP A 218 -5.75 -17.44 9.20
C ASP A 218 -5.46 -16.02 9.69
N ILE A 219 -4.84 -15.25 8.81
CA ILE A 219 -4.38 -13.87 9.06
C ILE A 219 -4.69 -12.95 7.88
N SER A 220 -5.67 -13.31 7.04
CA SER A 220 -6.09 -12.52 5.88
C SER A 220 -6.61 -11.15 6.27
N GLU A 221 -6.43 -10.17 5.39
CA GLU A 221 -6.97 -8.81 5.52
C GLU A 221 -8.18 -8.63 4.59
N ASP A 222 -9.14 -9.53 4.69
CA ASP A 222 -10.39 -9.46 3.94
C ASP A 222 -11.41 -8.50 4.58
N ALA A 223 -12.58 -8.37 3.97
CA ALA A 223 -13.63 -7.48 4.46
C ALA A 223 -14.15 -7.90 5.85
N GLU A 224 -14.21 -9.21 6.15
CA GLU A 224 -14.63 -9.72 7.45
C GLU A 224 -13.59 -9.41 8.51
N ALA A 225 -12.31 -9.75 8.25
CA ALA A 225 -11.21 -9.47 9.16
C ALA A 225 -11.06 -7.98 9.46
N THR A 226 -11.25 -7.12 8.46
CA THR A 226 -11.19 -5.66 8.61
C THR A 226 -12.29 -5.13 9.55
N MET A 227 -13.45 -5.76 9.57
CA MET A 227 -14.60 -5.37 10.40
C MET A 227 -14.67 -6.10 11.73
N ASN A 228 -13.95 -7.20 11.91
CA ASN A 228 -13.96 -8.02 13.11
C ASN A 228 -12.88 -7.56 14.09
N PRO A 229 -13.23 -6.94 15.25
CA PRO A 229 -12.24 -6.45 16.21
C PRO A 229 -11.42 -7.56 16.88
N ARG A 230 -11.79 -8.83 16.68
CA ARG A 230 -11.07 -10.01 17.20
C ARG A 230 -10.19 -10.69 16.14
N SER A 231 -10.21 -10.22 14.91
CA SER A 231 -9.33 -10.75 13.85
C SER A 231 -7.87 -10.46 14.17
N MET A 232 -6.97 -11.28 13.63
CA MET A 232 -5.53 -11.05 13.76
C MET A 232 -5.14 -9.68 13.19
N PHE A 233 -5.74 -9.27 12.08
CA PHE A 233 -5.49 -7.97 11.48
C PHE A 233 -5.85 -6.81 12.44
N GLN A 234 -7.04 -6.81 13.04
CA GLN A 234 -7.43 -5.74 13.96
C GLN A 234 -6.66 -5.75 15.27
N ARG A 235 -6.28 -6.94 15.76
CA ARG A 235 -5.44 -7.07 16.96
C ARG A 235 -4.04 -6.52 16.72
N ILE A 236 -3.39 -6.85 15.58
CA ILE A 236 -2.05 -6.34 15.26
C ILE A 236 -2.08 -4.80 15.06
N VAL A 237 -3.11 -4.29 14.39
CA VAL A 237 -3.31 -2.85 14.25
C VAL A 237 -3.52 -2.19 15.62
N GLY A 238 -4.32 -2.80 16.50
CA GLY A 238 -4.51 -2.33 17.88
C GLY A 238 -3.19 -2.26 18.66
N ALA A 239 -2.37 -3.32 18.58
CA ALA A 239 -1.05 -3.36 19.21
C ALA A 239 -0.12 -2.28 18.66
N ASP A 240 -0.06 -2.10 17.33
CA ASP A 240 0.76 -1.07 16.67
C ASP A 240 0.40 0.37 17.05
N PHE A 241 -0.85 0.61 17.42
CA PHE A 241 -1.33 1.92 17.87
C PHE A 241 -1.41 2.06 19.40
N GLY A 242 -1.09 1.00 20.17
CA GLY A 242 -1.25 0.96 21.62
C GLY A 242 -2.72 1.11 22.06
N VAL A 243 -3.65 0.65 21.24
CA VAL A 243 -5.10 0.74 21.47
C VAL A 243 -5.60 -0.57 22.08
N PRO A 244 -6.46 -0.55 23.12
CA PRO A 244 -7.05 -1.77 23.66
C PRO A 244 -7.83 -2.56 22.62
N ASN A 245 -7.69 -3.89 22.67
CA ASN A 245 -8.49 -4.82 21.87
C ASN A 245 -9.96 -4.90 22.36
N ALA A 246 -10.76 -5.79 21.78
CA ALA A 246 -12.17 -5.97 22.11
C ALA A 246 -12.43 -6.34 23.60
N ASP A 247 -11.42 -6.83 24.32
CA ASP A 247 -11.50 -7.21 25.73
C ASP A 247 -10.91 -6.12 26.66
N GLY A 248 -10.55 -4.97 26.12
CA GLY A 248 -10.00 -3.83 26.86
C GLY A 248 -8.51 -3.96 27.21
N VAL A 249 -7.77 -4.87 26.57
CA VAL A 249 -6.36 -5.15 26.80
C VAL A 249 -5.52 -4.55 25.69
N VAL A 250 -4.47 -3.81 26.04
CA VAL A 250 -3.41 -3.42 25.08
C VAL A 250 -2.50 -4.63 24.91
N GLU A 251 -2.49 -5.19 23.71
CA GLU A 251 -1.71 -6.40 23.39
C GLU A 251 -0.28 -6.06 22.99
N ASP A 252 0.63 -7.00 23.23
CA ASP A 252 1.97 -6.97 22.64
C ASP A 252 1.90 -7.56 21.23
N GLU A 253 2.60 -6.93 20.28
CA GLU A 253 2.56 -7.35 18.88
C GLU A 253 3.11 -8.76 18.65
N MET A 254 4.15 -9.17 19.39
CA MET A 254 4.70 -10.53 19.26
C MET A 254 3.77 -11.59 19.86
N ASP A 255 3.05 -11.25 20.93
CA ASP A 255 2.03 -12.14 21.50
C ASP A 255 0.86 -12.32 20.51
N VAL A 256 0.42 -11.25 19.86
CA VAL A 256 -0.59 -11.34 18.79
C VAL A 256 -0.10 -12.24 17.66
N LEU A 257 1.11 -12.02 17.15
CA LEU A 257 1.67 -12.82 16.06
C LEU A 257 1.76 -14.31 16.42
N ARG A 258 2.10 -14.65 17.67
CA ARG A 258 2.19 -16.03 18.16
C ARG A 258 0.85 -16.76 18.16
N ASP A 259 -0.27 -16.02 18.24
CA ASP A 259 -1.61 -16.58 18.25
C ASP A 259 -2.12 -16.99 16.87
N ALA A 260 -1.41 -16.71 15.79
CA ALA A 260 -1.78 -17.11 14.43
C ALA A 260 -2.08 -18.61 14.35
N LYS A 261 -3.11 -19.00 13.59
CA LYS A 261 -3.54 -20.38 13.41
C LYS A 261 -3.42 -20.78 11.94
N GLN A 262 -3.06 -22.05 11.71
CA GLN A 262 -3.09 -22.60 10.37
C GLN A 262 -4.54 -22.76 9.89
N ILE A 263 -4.78 -22.49 8.63
CA ILE A 263 -6.04 -22.82 7.97
C ILE A 263 -6.10 -24.33 7.78
N GLU A 264 -7.19 -24.97 8.19
CA GLU A 264 -7.34 -26.42 8.10
C GLU A 264 -7.24 -26.91 6.64
N GLY A 265 -6.27 -27.76 6.37
CA GLY A 265 -6.03 -28.36 5.05
C GLY A 265 -5.35 -27.44 4.05
N GLU A 266 -4.73 -26.35 4.47
CA GLU A 266 -3.95 -25.43 3.63
C GLU A 266 -2.50 -25.37 4.13
N ASP A 267 -1.55 -25.73 3.28
CA ASP A 267 -0.13 -25.58 3.56
C ASP A 267 0.41 -24.24 3.04
N ALA A 268 1.55 -23.80 3.59
CA ALA A 268 2.24 -22.62 3.09
C ALA A 268 2.62 -22.81 1.61
N GLY A 269 2.50 -21.75 0.81
CA GLY A 269 2.77 -21.76 -0.62
C GLY A 269 1.58 -22.12 -1.52
N GLU A 270 0.47 -22.62 -0.97
CA GLU A 270 -0.66 -23.10 -1.77
C GLU A 270 -1.65 -22.02 -2.19
N VAL A 271 -1.93 -21.06 -1.30
CA VAL A 271 -2.96 -20.04 -1.52
C VAL A 271 -2.43 -18.66 -1.13
N ALA A 272 -2.41 -17.73 -2.08
CA ALA A 272 -1.99 -16.36 -1.81
C ALA A 272 -3.15 -15.55 -1.24
N ARG A 273 -3.01 -15.11 0.04
CA ARG A 273 -3.96 -14.28 0.77
C ARG A 273 -3.31 -12.99 1.24
N TYR A 274 -3.91 -11.87 0.90
CA TYR A 274 -3.37 -10.57 1.30
C TYR A 274 -3.37 -10.40 2.82
N SER A 275 -2.21 -10.00 3.40
CA SER A 275 -2.08 -9.82 4.85
C SER A 275 -1.01 -8.80 5.24
N SER A 276 -1.41 -7.78 6.01
CA SER A 276 -0.48 -6.86 6.69
C SER A 276 0.24 -7.53 7.86
N VAL A 277 -0.38 -8.56 8.48
CA VAL A 277 0.21 -9.34 9.57
C VAL A 277 1.49 -10.04 9.09
N ILE A 278 1.47 -10.61 7.87
CA ILE A 278 2.67 -11.19 7.26
C ILE A 278 3.78 -10.13 7.17
N THR A 279 3.48 -8.95 6.66
CA THR A 279 4.50 -7.92 6.48
C THR A 279 5.06 -7.43 7.81
N LYS A 280 4.24 -7.40 8.88
CA LYS A 280 4.73 -7.09 10.23
C LYS A 280 5.83 -8.07 10.67
N VAL A 281 5.61 -9.36 10.49
CA VAL A 281 6.63 -10.39 10.78
C VAL A 281 7.86 -10.19 9.89
N LEU A 282 7.69 -9.89 8.60
CA LEU A 282 8.82 -9.67 7.68
C LEU A 282 9.69 -8.47 8.09
N VAL A 283 9.12 -7.44 8.72
CA VAL A 283 9.91 -6.33 9.30
C VAL A 283 10.80 -6.85 10.43
N ALA A 284 10.26 -7.68 11.35
CA ALA A 284 11.04 -8.30 12.41
C ALA A 284 12.15 -9.19 11.83
N VAL A 285 11.89 -9.96 10.78
CA VAL A 285 12.91 -10.76 10.06
C VAL A 285 14.05 -9.87 9.53
N VAL A 286 13.76 -8.70 8.96
CA VAL A 286 14.79 -7.75 8.51
C VAL A 286 15.65 -7.29 9.68
N GLU A 287 15.05 -6.94 10.81
CA GLU A 287 15.78 -6.47 12.00
C GLU A 287 16.67 -7.58 12.59
N ASP A 288 16.16 -8.81 12.70
CA ASP A 288 16.92 -9.94 13.21
C ASP A 288 18.14 -10.27 12.34
N ILE A 289 17.94 -10.43 11.02
CA ILE A 289 19.04 -10.74 10.09
C ILE A 289 20.11 -9.65 10.06
N THR A 290 19.71 -8.41 10.21
CA THR A 290 20.63 -7.28 10.03
C THR A 290 21.25 -6.80 11.35
N GLY A 291 20.59 -7.04 12.47
CA GLY A 291 20.94 -6.47 13.77
C GLY A 291 20.73 -4.95 13.82
N GLN A 292 19.98 -4.38 12.90
CA GLN A 292 19.65 -2.96 12.81
C GLN A 292 18.14 -2.75 12.92
N THR A 293 17.71 -1.58 13.40
CA THR A 293 16.30 -1.23 13.27
C THR A 293 15.92 -1.13 11.79
N TYR A 294 14.69 -1.46 11.47
CA TYR A 294 14.18 -1.38 10.10
C TYR A 294 14.44 0.01 9.47
N THR A 295 14.20 1.08 10.24
CA THR A 295 14.44 2.45 9.78
C THR A 295 15.90 2.69 9.42
N SER A 296 16.84 2.27 10.28
CA SER A 296 18.28 2.43 10.01
C SER A 296 18.71 1.62 8.79
N TYR A 297 18.15 0.40 8.62
CA TYR A 297 18.48 -0.43 7.47
C TYR A 297 17.91 0.13 6.15
N VAL A 298 16.68 0.69 6.17
CA VAL A 298 16.12 1.44 5.02
C VAL A 298 16.98 2.63 4.65
N GLU A 299 17.46 3.40 5.65
CA GLU A 299 18.37 4.53 5.43
C GLU A 299 19.66 4.07 4.75
N ASP A 300 20.35 3.09 5.36
CA ASP A 300 21.64 2.58 4.90
C ASP A 300 21.59 1.97 3.49
N ARG A 301 20.50 1.27 3.20
CA ARG A 301 20.41 0.49 1.95
C ARG A 301 19.79 1.21 0.78
N ILE A 302 18.88 2.14 1.02
CA ILE A 302 18.08 2.75 -0.04
C ILE A 302 17.99 4.27 0.12
N TRP A 303 17.46 4.79 1.24
CA TRP A 303 17.02 6.18 1.28
C TRP A 303 18.17 7.19 1.18
N SER A 304 19.30 6.90 1.79
CA SER A 304 20.51 7.73 1.68
C SER A 304 21.16 7.72 0.30
N HIS A 305 20.72 6.84 -0.61
CA HIS A 305 21.34 6.63 -1.91
C HIS A 305 20.51 7.06 -3.11
N ILE A 306 19.24 7.46 -2.91
CA ILE A 306 18.35 7.80 -4.04
C ILE A 306 18.23 9.30 -4.28
N GLY A 307 19.09 10.11 -3.67
CA GLY A 307 19.05 11.56 -3.81
C GLY A 307 17.69 12.16 -3.43
N ALA A 308 17.04 11.60 -2.41
CA ALA A 308 15.74 12.07 -1.91
C ALA A 308 15.87 13.50 -1.37
N ARG A 309 14.80 14.29 -1.53
CA ARG A 309 14.72 15.66 -1.01
C ARG A 309 14.39 15.70 0.47
N SER A 310 13.59 14.74 0.95
CA SER A 310 13.06 14.71 2.30
C SER A 310 13.41 13.41 3.01
N PRO A 311 13.45 13.38 4.34
CA PRO A 311 13.47 12.12 5.08
C PRO A 311 12.28 11.24 4.70
N LEU A 312 12.47 9.92 4.72
CA LEU A 312 11.36 8.98 4.80
C LEU A 312 10.95 8.86 6.26
N VAL A 313 9.71 9.20 6.54
CA VAL A 313 9.16 9.05 7.88
C VAL A 313 8.54 7.66 8.00
N ILE A 314 8.84 6.95 9.08
CA ILE A 314 8.39 5.59 9.35
C ILE A 314 7.78 5.57 10.75
N ASN A 315 6.47 5.31 10.86
CA ASN A 315 5.85 5.20 12.18
C ASN A 315 6.25 3.89 12.87
N LEU A 316 6.27 3.98 14.19
CA LEU A 316 6.70 2.91 15.08
C LEU A 316 5.52 2.47 15.97
N SER A 317 5.46 1.19 16.30
CA SER A 317 4.63 0.68 17.38
C SER A 317 5.10 1.22 18.75
N PRO A 318 4.33 1.08 19.82
CA PRO A 318 4.76 1.43 21.17
C PRO A 318 6.05 0.71 21.61
N GLN A 319 6.30 -0.48 21.08
CA GLN A 319 7.51 -1.28 21.35
C GLN A 319 8.71 -0.82 20.49
N GLY A 320 8.48 0.03 19.50
CA GLY A 320 9.53 0.59 18.64
C GLY A 320 9.75 -0.17 17.34
N LEU A 321 9.00 -1.24 17.06
CA LEU A 321 9.06 -1.93 15.76
C LEU A 321 8.35 -1.11 14.69
N ALA A 322 8.97 -0.98 13.52
CA ALA A 322 8.42 -0.20 12.42
C ALA A 322 7.09 -0.80 11.90
N VAL A 323 6.11 0.09 11.64
CA VAL A 323 4.85 -0.29 11.00
C VAL A 323 5.06 -0.27 9.48
N GLY A 324 6.00 -1.14 9.02
CA GLY A 324 6.51 -1.17 7.65
C GLY A 324 5.50 -1.70 6.63
N TYR A 325 4.36 -2.22 7.06
CA TYR A 325 3.31 -2.65 6.15
C TYR A 325 2.45 -1.51 5.60
N GLY A 326 2.55 -0.28 6.17
CA GLY A 326 1.65 0.78 5.74
C GLY A 326 2.04 2.21 6.13
N LEU A 327 2.84 2.42 7.17
CA LEU A 327 3.02 3.75 7.74
C LEU A 327 4.40 4.36 7.38
N LEU A 328 4.71 4.39 6.09
CA LEU A 328 5.80 5.14 5.51
C LEU A 328 5.25 6.42 4.87
N HIS A 329 6.01 7.52 4.92
CA HIS A 329 5.58 8.81 4.38
C HIS A 329 6.72 9.50 3.65
N SER A 330 6.46 9.96 2.43
CA SER A 330 7.38 10.80 1.66
C SER A 330 6.64 11.79 0.79
N THR A 331 7.38 12.66 0.09
CA THR A 331 6.81 13.39 -1.03
C THR A 331 6.53 12.44 -2.20
N LEU A 332 5.63 12.84 -3.11
CA LEU A 332 5.34 12.05 -4.32
C LEU A 332 6.61 11.91 -5.20
N GLU A 333 7.42 12.97 -5.28
CA GLU A 333 8.65 12.96 -6.06
C GLU A 333 9.70 12.02 -5.45
N ASP A 334 9.78 11.90 -4.11
CA ASP A 334 10.69 10.95 -3.47
C ASP A 334 10.20 9.50 -3.61
N LEU A 335 8.88 9.25 -3.64
CA LEU A 335 8.34 7.95 -4.04
C LEU A 335 8.71 7.61 -5.49
N ALA A 336 8.70 8.60 -6.40
CA ALA A 336 9.14 8.39 -7.77
C ALA A 336 10.65 8.09 -7.86
N ARG A 337 11.50 8.72 -7.02
CA ARG A 337 12.94 8.38 -6.92
C ARG A 337 13.14 6.95 -6.45
N TYR A 338 12.38 6.53 -5.43
CA TYR A 338 12.39 5.12 -4.99
C TYR A 338 11.95 4.19 -6.13
N ALA A 339 10.90 4.53 -6.87
CA ALA A 339 10.43 3.70 -7.97
C ALA A 339 11.45 3.58 -9.13
N LEU A 340 12.27 4.59 -9.38
CA LEU A 340 13.28 4.56 -10.42
C LEU A 340 14.37 3.50 -10.21
N ILE A 341 14.65 3.08 -8.95
CA ILE A 341 15.69 2.07 -8.69
C ILE A 341 15.37 0.70 -9.32
N PHE A 342 14.11 0.45 -9.71
CA PHE A 342 13.67 -0.78 -10.38
C PHE A 342 13.74 -0.70 -11.90
N THR A 343 14.19 0.40 -12.49
CA THR A 343 14.21 0.64 -13.94
C THR A 343 15.62 0.86 -14.47
N PRO A 344 15.86 0.79 -15.79
CA PRO A 344 17.15 1.16 -16.37
C PRO A 344 17.61 2.58 -16.03
N SER A 345 16.68 3.48 -15.71
CA SER A 345 16.97 4.86 -15.32
C SER A 345 17.34 5.04 -13.84
N TRP A 346 17.65 3.96 -13.10
CA TRP A 346 18.14 4.05 -11.71
C TRP A 346 19.33 5.03 -11.55
N HIS A 347 20.17 5.17 -12.58
CA HIS A 347 21.35 6.05 -12.59
C HIS A 347 21.02 7.55 -12.49
N VAL A 348 19.75 7.93 -12.66
CA VAL A 348 19.26 9.31 -12.44
C VAL A 348 19.23 9.66 -10.96
N VAL A 349 19.04 8.66 -10.10
CA VAL A 349 18.85 8.86 -8.66
C VAL A 349 19.94 8.24 -7.79
N SER A 350 20.78 7.37 -8.34
CA SER A 350 21.84 6.70 -7.58
C SER A 350 23.11 6.52 -8.39
N ASP A 351 24.27 6.54 -7.73
CA ASP A 351 25.58 6.32 -8.34
C ASP A 351 25.87 4.82 -8.63
N LYS A 352 25.04 3.93 -8.06
CA LYS A 352 25.15 2.47 -8.23
C LYS A 352 23.77 1.84 -8.33
N PRO A 353 23.60 0.70 -9.02
CA PRO A 353 22.33 -0.02 -9.02
C PRO A 353 22.05 -0.54 -7.61
N LEU A 354 21.00 -0.02 -6.95
CA LEU A 354 20.58 -0.47 -5.63
C LEU A 354 19.83 -1.80 -5.74
N VAL A 355 18.98 -1.93 -6.75
CA VAL A 355 18.29 -3.18 -7.10
C VAL A 355 19.10 -3.83 -8.23
N ALA A 356 19.87 -4.87 -7.89
CA ALA A 356 20.61 -5.62 -8.89
C ALA A 356 19.65 -6.35 -9.86
N PRO A 357 20.06 -6.61 -11.12
CA PRO A 357 19.22 -7.31 -12.09
C PRO A 357 18.69 -8.66 -11.57
N GLU A 358 19.44 -9.35 -10.74
CA GLU A 358 19.03 -10.61 -10.12
C GLU A 358 17.91 -10.41 -9.11
N VAL A 359 18.01 -9.37 -8.26
CA VAL A 359 16.96 -9.00 -7.30
C VAL A 359 15.66 -8.69 -8.04
N LEU A 360 15.72 -7.88 -9.09
CA LEU A 360 14.56 -7.56 -9.91
C LEU A 360 13.96 -8.82 -10.55
N ARG A 361 14.79 -9.70 -11.11
CA ARG A 361 14.35 -10.96 -11.71
C ARG A 361 13.64 -11.86 -10.71
N LYS A 362 14.14 -11.97 -9.46
CA LYS A 362 13.47 -12.73 -8.39
C LYS A 362 12.06 -12.19 -8.12
N MET A 363 11.90 -10.87 -8.02
CA MET A 363 10.59 -10.24 -7.87
C MET A 363 9.66 -10.53 -9.06
N GLN A 364 10.21 -10.58 -10.27
CA GLN A 364 9.43 -10.80 -11.49
C GLN A 364 9.05 -12.26 -11.74
N THR A 365 9.69 -13.22 -11.08
CA THR A 365 9.51 -14.66 -11.37
C THR A 365 9.39 -15.54 -10.13
N GLY A 366 9.49 -14.98 -8.93
CA GLY A 366 9.66 -15.74 -7.68
C GLY A 366 8.36 -16.12 -6.97
N SER A 367 7.25 -16.26 -7.72
CA SER A 367 5.96 -16.65 -7.13
C SER A 367 5.22 -17.66 -8.01
N SER A 368 4.08 -18.16 -7.51
CA SER A 368 3.24 -19.17 -8.14
C SER A 368 1.96 -18.56 -8.69
N ALA A 369 1.69 -18.78 -9.98
CA ALA A 369 0.43 -18.40 -10.59
C ALA A 369 -0.74 -19.25 -10.07
N GLU A 370 -0.46 -20.49 -9.67
CA GLU A 370 -1.43 -21.39 -9.07
C GLU A 370 -1.89 -20.87 -7.71
N ALA A 371 -0.95 -20.52 -6.82
CA ALA A 371 -1.25 -19.95 -5.50
C ALA A 371 -1.98 -18.61 -5.63
N TYR A 372 -1.59 -17.76 -6.58
CA TYR A 372 -2.26 -16.50 -6.89
C TYR A 372 -3.71 -16.71 -7.32
N THR A 373 -3.93 -17.67 -8.24
CA THR A 373 -5.27 -17.97 -8.78
C THR A 373 -6.17 -18.65 -7.75
N ALA A 374 -5.59 -19.46 -6.85
CA ALA A 374 -6.32 -20.09 -5.74
C ALA A 374 -6.71 -19.09 -4.65
N GLY A 375 -6.01 -17.97 -4.56
CA GLY A 375 -6.18 -16.98 -3.52
C GLY A 375 -7.18 -15.88 -3.83
N ASP A 376 -7.12 -14.83 -3.04
CA ASP A 376 -8.06 -13.71 -3.08
C ASP A 376 -7.66 -12.57 -4.03
N PHE A 377 -6.41 -12.53 -4.49
CA PHE A 377 -5.90 -11.46 -5.35
C PHE A 377 -6.65 -11.30 -6.67
N PRO A 378 -6.96 -12.38 -7.46
CA PRO A 378 -7.65 -12.22 -8.73
C PRO A 378 -9.11 -11.76 -8.57
N ASP A 379 -9.73 -12.10 -7.45
CA ASP A 379 -11.12 -11.78 -7.16
C ASP A 379 -11.32 -10.44 -6.47
N HIS A 380 -10.23 -9.82 -6.06
CA HIS A 380 -10.31 -8.43 -5.61
C HIS A 380 -10.92 -7.58 -6.73
N SER A 381 -12.08 -7.01 -6.46
CA SER A 381 -12.80 -6.15 -7.41
C SER A 381 -11.92 -5.01 -7.94
N TRP A 382 -10.94 -4.57 -7.12
CA TRP A 382 -9.99 -3.54 -7.51
C TRP A 382 -9.03 -3.98 -8.62
N VAL A 383 -8.55 -5.25 -8.64
CA VAL A 383 -7.63 -5.74 -9.70
C VAL A 383 -8.31 -5.65 -11.06
N ARG A 384 -9.54 -6.17 -11.17
CA ARG A 384 -10.31 -6.11 -12.43
C ARG A 384 -10.72 -4.69 -12.79
N ALA A 385 -11.13 -3.89 -11.80
CA ALA A 385 -11.47 -2.49 -12.04
C ALA A 385 -10.26 -1.68 -12.50
N ASN A 386 -9.10 -1.91 -11.88
CA ASN A 386 -7.91 -1.11 -12.09
C ASN A 386 -7.18 -1.43 -13.38
N PHE A 387 -7.07 -2.70 -13.75
CA PHE A 387 -6.26 -3.13 -14.91
C PHE A 387 -7.10 -3.58 -16.12
N GLY A 388 -8.40 -3.65 -15.96
CA GLY A 388 -9.30 -4.00 -17.06
C GLY A 388 -9.02 -5.39 -17.62
N GLN A 389 -8.67 -5.44 -18.91
CA GLN A 389 -8.35 -6.68 -19.60
C GLN A 389 -6.87 -7.08 -19.50
N ASP A 390 -6.02 -6.18 -19.02
CA ASP A 390 -4.57 -6.40 -18.89
C ASP A 390 -4.25 -6.91 -17.48
N MET A 391 -4.61 -8.15 -17.21
CA MET A 391 -4.49 -8.76 -15.89
C MET A 391 -3.05 -9.15 -15.56
N PRO A 392 -2.60 -8.99 -14.30
CA PRO A 392 -1.33 -9.55 -13.83
C PRO A 392 -1.38 -11.08 -13.77
N ILE A 393 -0.23 -11.72 -13.74
CA ILE A 393 -0.09 -13.18 -13.71
C ILE A 393 0.06 -13.74 -12.29
N PHE A 394 0.64 -12.96 -11.36
CA PHE A 394 0.75 -13.31 -9.94
C PHE A 394 1.14 -12.08 -9.09
N ASN A 395 1.14 -12.23 -7.77
CA ASN A 395 1.79 -11.37 -6.78
C ASN A 395 3.18 -11.93 -6.44
N SER A 396 4.14 -11.12 -6.02
CA SER A 396 5.48 -11.60 -5.70
C SER A 396 6.24 -10.64 -4.78
N HIS A 397 6.95 -11.19 -3.77
CA HIS A 397 7.86 -10.41 -2.92
C HIS A 397 7.24 -9.10 -2.40
N GLN A 398 6.01 -9.18 -1.90
CA GLN A 398 5.22 -8.05 -1.39
C GLN A 398 4.71 -7.05 -2.46
N TRP A 399 4.90 -7.32 -3.76
CA TRP A 399 4.20 -6.65 -4.85
C TRP A 399 2.87 -7.36 -5.13
N ASP A 400 1.80 -6.59 -5.38
CA ASP A 400 0.46 -7.15 -5.59
C ASP A 400 0.25 -7.69 -6.99
N ALA A 401 0.97 -7.14 -7.96
CA ALA A 401 0.80 -7.50 -9.36
C ALA A 401 2.12 -7.53 -10.11
N VAL A 402 2.35 -8.64 -10.79
CA VAL A 402 3.45 -8.85 -11.74
C VAL A 402 2.85 -9.25 -13.07
N TRP A 403 3.28 -8.62 -14.16
CA TRP A 403 2.86 -8.96 -15.51
C TRP A 403 3.89 -9.81 -16.23
N GLU A 404 3.46 -10.50 -17.29
CA GLU A 404 4.34 -11.31 -18.15
C GLU A 404 5.49 -10.48 -18.75
N ASP A 405 5.28 -9.18 -18.97
CA ASP A 405 6.31 -8.26 -19.46
C ASP A 405 7.27 -7.73 -18.38
N GLY A 406 7.12 -8.23 -17.15
CA GLY A 406 7.98 -7.91 -16.01
C GLY A 406 7.66 -6.60 -15.30
N ALA A 407 6.58 -5.94 -15.63
CA ALA A 407 6.11 -4.78 -14.87
C ALA A 407 5.62 -5.20 -13.48
N LEU A 408 5.76 -4.31 -12.49
CA LEU A 408 5.40 -4.51 -11.10
C LEU A 408 4.45 -3.41 -10.63
N PHE A 409 3.49 -3.75 -9.78
CA PHE A 409 2.60 -2.78 -9.15
C PHE A 409 2.34 -3.13 -7.69
N LYS A 410 2.34 -2.11 -6.85
CA LYS A 410 1.90 -2.20 -5.45
C LYS A 410 0.84 -1.15 -5.18
N HIS A 411 -0.26 -1.60 -4.61
CA HIS A 411 -1.39 -0.77 -4.20
C HIS A 411 -1.35 -0.46 -2.70
N GLY A 412 -1.97 0.65 -2.31
CA GLY A 412 -2.17 1.03 -0.91
C GLY A 412 -3.60 1.48 -0.66
N ASN A 413 -4.08 1.24 0.56
CA ASN A 413 -5.42 1.67 0.99
C ASN A 413 -5.64 3.16 0.69
N LEU A 414 -6.88 3.55 0.37
CA LEU A 414 -7.29 4.88 -0.09
C LEU A 414 -6.64 5.30 -1.42
N TYR A 415 -6.14 4.32 -2.20
CA TYR A 415 -5.59 4.47 -3.55
C TYR A 415 -4.25 5.20 -3.60
N GLN A 416 -3.26 4.64 -2.91
CA GLN A 416 -1.86 4.91 -3.16
C GLN A 416 -1.33 3.91 -4.19
N GLY A 417 -0.33 4.28 -4.97
CA GLY A 417 0.24 3.30 -5.90
C GLY A 417 1.64 3.62 -6.38
N ILE A 418 2.39 2.55 -6.61
CA ILE A 418 3.67 2.53 -7.30
C ILE A 418 3.61 1.51 -8.42
N TYR A 419 3.89 1.95 -9.64
CA TYR A 419 4.02 1.15 -10.84
C TYR A 419 5.43 1.30 -11.40
N THR A 420 6.07 0.20 -11.71
CA THR A 420 7.39 0.17 -12.37
C THR A 420 7.36 -0.75 -13.57
N ASP A 421 7.85 -0.29 -14.70
CA ASP A 421 7.95 -1.06 -15.93
C ASP A 421 9.40 -1.01 -16.44
N PRO A 422 10.23 -1.95 -16.00
CA PRO A 422 11.64 -1.98 -16.37
C PRO A 422 11.87 -2.15 -17.89
N ALA A 423 10.99 -2.91 -18.54
CA ALA A 423 11.12 -3.18 -19.98
C ALA A 423 10.87 -1.92 -20.84
N ARG A 424 10.00 -1.02 -20.34
CA ARG A 424 9.64 0.23 -21.05
C ARG A 424 10.27 1.46 -20.41
N ASP A 425 11.03 1.29 -19.33
CA ASP A 425 11.65 2.36 -18.54
C ASP A 425 10.64 3.43 -18.11
N VAL A 426 9.53 2.96 -17.53
CA VAL A 426 8.42 3.81 -17.07
C VAL A 426 8.19 3.61 -15.58
N VAL A 427 7.94 4.70 -14.90
CA VAL A 427 7.48 4.75 -13.51
C VAL A 427 6.18 5.53 -13.43
N GLY A 428 5.24 5.05 -12.62
CA GLY A 428 4.03 5.77 -12.25
C GLY A 428 3.84 5.74 -10.74
N VAL A 429 3.62 6.90 -10.13
CA VAL A 429 3.33 7.00 -8.70
C VAL A 429 2.14 7.91 -8.47
N PHE A 430 1.33 7.60 -7.46
CA PHE A 430 0.18 8.42 -7.13
C PHE A 430 -0.23 8.30 -5.67
N PHE A 431 -0.81 9.38 -5.16
CA PHE A 431 -1.44 9.47 -3.86
C PHE A 431 -2.89 9.93 -4.00
N ALA A 432 -3.76 9.32 -3.23
CA ALA A 432 -5.17 9.68 -3.13
C ALA A 432 -5.68 9.52 -1.68
N THR A 433 -6.89 9.97 -1.44
CA THR A 433 -7.63 9.72 -0.21
C THR A 433 -9.05 9.33 -0.59
N SER A 434 -9.17 8.27 -1.37
CA SER A 434 -10.43 7.78 -1.92
C SER A 434 -10.94 6.60 -1.10
N PRO A 435 -12.16 6.67 -0.58
CA PRO A 435 -12.77 5.50 0.03
C PRO A 435 -12.98 4.40 -1.00
N VAL A 436 -12.66 3.18 -0.62
CA VAL A 436 -12.74 1.98 -1.48
C VAL A 436 -14.13 1.78 -2.12
N ASN A 437 -15.19 2.33 -1.49
CA ASN A 437 -16.57 2.10 -1.91
C ASN A 437 -17.18 3.22 -2.78
N LEU A 438 -16.46 4.32 -3.07
CA LEU A 438 -17.04 5.46 -3.81
C LEU A 438 -16.85 5.40 -5.31
N ALA A 439 -15.66 5.06 -5.77
CA ALA A 439 -15.34 4.95 -7.18
C ALA A 439 -14.19 3.96 -7.37
N PRO A 440 -14.11 3.27 -8.50
CA PRO A 440 -12.94 2.44 -8.80
C PRO A 440 -11.70 3.31 -8.93
N ASP A 441 -10.55 2.80 -8.46
CA ASP A 441 -9.26 3.41 -8.73
C ASP A 441 -8.90 3.18 -10.21
N LEU A 442 -8.95 4.22 -11.01
CA LEU A 442 -8.61 4.13 -12.43
C LEU A 442 -7.13 4.44 -12.71
N VAL A 443 -6.40 4.97 -11.73
CA VAL A 443 -5.00 5.41 -11.95
C VAL A 443 -4.08 4.29 -12.39
N PRO A 444 -4.14 3.06 -11.83
CA PRO A 444 -3.29 1.96 -12.27
C PRO A 444 -3.45 1.60 -13.75
N GLY A 445 -4.69 1.62 -14.27
CA GLY A 445 -4.96 1.37 -15.69
C GLY A 445 -4.30 2.42 -16.60
N TYR A 446 -4.35 3.69 -16.20
CA TYR A 446 -3.65 4.74 -16.95
C TYR A 446 -2.12 4.57 -16.91
N MET A 447 -1.54 4.06 -15.80
CA MET A 447 -0.09 3.80 -15.74
C MET A 447 0.32 2.74 -16.74
N ARG A 448 -0.45 1.64 -16.84
CA ARG A 448 -0.23 0.58 -17.84
C ARG A 448 -0.35 1.12 -19.27
N GLU A 449 -1.37 1.90 -19.58
CA GLU A 449 -1.54 2.49 -20.92
C GLU A 449 -0.49 3.55 -21.23
N ALA A 450 -0.05 4.35 -20.24
CA ALA A 450 1.05 5.27 -20.41
C ALA A 450 2.34 4.52 -20.81
N ALA A 451 2.67 3.43 -20.11
CA ALA A 451 3.83 2.60 -20.42
C ALA A 451 3.78 2.04 -21.85
N LYS A 452 2.64 1.48 -22.26
CA LYS A 452 2.44 0.97 -23.63
C LYS A 452 2.56 2.08 -24.69
N LYS A 453 2.02 3.26 -24.43
CA LYS A 453 2.10 4.41 -25.34
C LYS A 453 3.51 4.94 -25.49
N LEU A 454 4.22 5.08 -24.35
CA LEU A 454 5.59 5.60 -24.31
C LEU A 454 6.60 4.66 -24.95
N ALA A 455 6.38 3.35 -24.89
CA ALA A 455 7.25 2.35 -25.56
C ALA A 455 7.27 2.46 -27.09
N LYS A 456 6.28 3.14 -27.69
CA LYS A 456 6.17 3.35 -29.14
C LYS A 456 6.91 4.60 -29.63
N GLN A 457 7.50 5.37 -28.71
CA GLN A 457 8.21 6.62 -28.93
C GLN A 457 9.72 6.47 -28.64
#